data_75ab254dd4692a3fab5b32a4530ae9cc
#
_entry.id   75ab254dd4692a3fab5b32a4530ae9cc
#
_cell.length_a   1.000
_cell.length_b   1.000
_cell.length_c   1.000
_cell.angle_alpha   90.00
_cell.angle_beta   90.00
_cell.angle_gamma   90.00
#
_symmetry.space_group_name_H-M   'P 1'
#
loop_
_entity.id
_entity.type
_entity.pdbx_description
1 polymer ?
#
loop_
_entity_poly.entity_id
_entity_poly.type
_entity_poly.pdbx_seq_one_letter_code
_entity_poly.pdbx_strand_id
1 'polypeptide(L)'
;MKRKFEALSWSEFNWMRPFEIDDVKSMLGQLVGLSRRKAVVFEILWDAIANRRVVQAKEISKFPANRRDLALVVADNVPAGDIIEACKQAGGEKLTQVNLFDVYQGIGVASGHKSLAIRLTIQDNEKTLEDDEINAVISAVLNEVKQRFNAELRD
;
A
#
# COMPACT_ATOMS: atom_id res chain seq x y z
N MET A 1 -30.32 -3.08 6.82
CA MET A 1 -30.23 -1.73 6.22
C MET A 1 -29.17 -1.75 5.11
N LYS A 2 -29.58 -1.79 3.84
CA LYS A 2 -28.65 -1.84 2.69
C LYS A 2 -28.01 -0.48 2.53
N ARG A 3 -26.73 -0.31 2.82
CA ARG A 3 -26.00 0.91 2.42
C ARG A 3 -25.68 0.81 0.93
N LYS A 4 -26.26 1.70 0.12
CA LYS A 4 -25.84 1.89 -1.25
C LYS A 4 -24.44 2.51 -1.24
N PHE A 5 -23.49 1.82 -1.81
CA PHE A 5 -22.20 2.40 -2.16
C PHE A 5 -22.36 3.04 -3.53
N GLU A 6 -22.36 4.37 -3.60
CA GLU A 6 -22.21 5.08 -4.86
C GLU A 6 -20.78 4.91 -5.34
N ALA A 7 -20.60 4.89 -6.67
CA ALA A 7 -19.35 4.57 -7.35
C ALA A 7 -18.15 5.30 -6.71
N LEU A 8 -17.34 4.54 -5.98
CA LEU A 8 -16.14 5.03 -5.33
C LEU A 8 -14.97 4.94 -6.31
N SER A 9 -14.13 5.97 -6.34
CA SER A 9 -12.88 5.92 -7.08
C SER A 9 -11.92 4.91 -6.43
N TRP A 10 -10.92 4.41 -7.18
CA TRP A 10 -9.92 3.48 -6.62
C TRP A 10 -9.15 4.05 -5.41
N SER A 11 -9.04 5.38 -5.30
CA SER A 11 -8.49 6.06 -4.13
C SER A 11 -9.35 5.92 -2.89
N GLU A 12 -10.63 5.67 -3.06
CA GLU A 12 -11.60 5.46 -1.98
C GLU A 12 -11.70 3.99 -1.56
N PHE A 13 -11.12 3.05 -2.32
CA PHE A 13 -10.97 1.63 -1.94
C PHE A 13 -9.94 1.38 -0.83
N ASN A 14 -9.22 2.42 -0.41
CA ASN A 14 -8.14 2.31 0.58
C ASN A 14 -8.63 2.12 2.02
N TRP A 15 -9.95 1.95 2.21
CA TRP A 15 -10.54 1.70 3.51
C TRP A 15 -11.53 0.53 3.40
N MET A 16 -11.03 -0.66 3.54
CA MET A 16 -11.88 -1.72 4.04
C MET A 16 -12.21 -1.39 5.50
N ARG A 17 -13.28 -0.63 5.72
CA ARG A 17 -13.89 -0.66 7.05
C ARG A 17 -14.33 -2.09 7.27
N PRO A 18 -13.86 -2.75 8.34
CA PRO A 18 -14.52 -3.98 8.72
C PRO A 18 -16.00 -3.61 8.89
N PHE A 19 -16.89 -4.21 8.11
CA PHE A 19 -18.31 -4.19 8.43
C PHE A 19 -18.39 -4.62 9.87
N GLU A 20 -19.22 -3.96 10.68
CA GLU A 20 -19.64 -4.53 11.96
C GLU A 20 -20.42 -5.80 11.60
N ILE A 21 -19.69 -6.88 11.71
CA ILE A 21 -20.00 -8.22 11.18
C ILE A 21 -21.02 -8.93 12.08
N ASP A 22 -21.53 -8.31 13.12
CA ASP A 22 -22.39 -9.01 14.05
C ASP A 22 -23.65 -9.55 13.38
N ASP A 23 -24.20 -8.87 12.38
CA ASP A 23 -25.34 -9.37 11.61
C ASP A 23 -24.96 -10.44 10.58
N VAL A 24 -23.77 -10.35 10.00
CA VAL A 24 -23.26 -11.33 9.01
C VAL A 24 -22.66 -12.54 9.73
N LYS A 25 -22.08 -12.36 10.93
CA LYS A 25 -21.61 -13.47 11.78
C LYS A 25 -22.74 -14.35 12.24
N SER A 26 -23.90 -13.79 12.56
CA SER A 26 -25.05 -14.60 12.98
C SER A 26 -25.58 -15.44 11.81
N MET A 27 -25.57 -14.89 10.60
CA MET A 27 -26.10 -15.57 9.40
C MET A 27 -25.13 -16.59 8.80
N LEU A 28 -23.84 -16.25 8.69
CA LEU A 28 -22.79 -17.13 8.15
C LEU A 28 -22.24 -18.09 9.20
N GLY A 29 -22.20 -17.72 10.47
CA GLY A 29 -21.78 -18.59 11.56
C GLY A 29 -22.67 -19.83 11.72
N GLN A 30 -23.97 -19.70 11.44
CA GLN A 30 -24.91 -20.82 11.42
C GLN A 30 -24.74 -21.70 10.17
N LEU A 31 -24.39 -21.11 9.03
CA LEU A 31 -24.27 -21.82 7.74
C LEU A 31 -22.95 -22.56 7.55
N VAL A 32 -21.83 -22.11 8.14
CA VAL A 32 -20.48 -22.58 7.76
C VAL A 32 -19.56 -22.91 8.95
N GLY A 33 -20.03 -22.85 10.19
CA GLY A 33 -19.22 -23.21 11.37
C GLY A 33 -17.98 -22.31 11.58
N LEU A 34 -17.99 -21.08 11.07
CA LEU A 34 -16.85 -20.16 11.09
C LEU A 34 -16.72 -19.33 12.38
N SER A 35 -17.20 -19.84 13.51
CA SER A 35 -17.31 -19.10 14.78
C SER A 35 -16.00 -18.56 15.38
N ARG A 36 -14.85 -18.87 14.80
CA ARG A 36 -13.52 -18.45 15.32
C ARG A 36 -12.60 -17.77 14.30
N ARG A 37 -13.01 -17.57 13.05
CA ARG A 37 -12.16 -16.96 12.02
C ARG A 37 -12.65 -15.56 11.70
N LYS A 38 -11.71 -14.60 11.58
CA LYS A 38 -12.01 -13.28 11.03
C LYS A 38 -12.35 -13.46 9.55
N ALA A 39 -13.56 -13.07 9.15
CA ALA A 39 -13.98 -13.08 7.77
C ALA A 39 -14.14 -11.63 7.29
N VAL A 40 -13.70 -11.36 6.09
CA VAL A 40 -13.95 -10.09 5.38
C VAL A 40 -14.97 -10.39 4.30
N VAL A 41 -16.09 -9.69 4.33
CA VAL A 41 -17.15 -9.84 3.33
C VAL A 41 -17.30 -8.52 2.60
N PHE A 42 -17.40 -8.56 1.28
CA PHE A 42 -17.63 -7.38 0.45
C PHE A 42 -18.70 -7.68 -0.58
N GLU A 43 -19.45 -6.66 -0.96
CA GLU A 43 -20.42 -6.67 -2.05
C GLU A 43 -20.03 -5.56 -3.04
N ILE A 44 -19.90 -5.90 -4.31
CA ILE A 44 -19.53 -4.96 -5.37
C ILE A 44 -20.65 -4.93 -6.40
N LEU A 45 -21.13 -3.73 -6.74
CA LEU A 45 -22.01 -3.54 -7.86
C LEU A 45 -21.23 -3.75 -9.16
N TRP A 46 -21.64 -4.71 -9.97
CA TRP A 46 -20.97 -5.06 -11.23
C TRP A 46 -20.82 -3.85 -12.17
N ASP A 47 -21.82 -3.02 -12.27
CA ASP A 47 -21.81 -1.83 -13.13
C ASP A 47 -20.73 -0.81 -12.73
N ALA A 48 -20.36 -0.76 -11.44
CA ALA A 48 -19.30 0.13 -10.97
C ALA A 48 -17.91 -0.30 -11.45
N ILE A 49 -17.71 -1.60 -11.73
CA ILE A 49 -16.44 -2.16 -12.18
C ILE A 49 -16.44 -2.52 -13.68
N ALA A 50 -17.60 -2.52 -14.33
CA ALA A 50 -17.73 -2.87 -15.74
C ALA A 50 -17.07 -1.85 -16.68
N ASN A 51 -17.03 -0.58 -16.27
CA ASN A 51 -16.40 0.50 -17.03
C ASN A 51 -14.87 0.46 -16.92
N ARG A 52 -14.28 -0.58 -17.48
CA ARG A 52 -12.85 -0.76 -17.50
C ARG A 52 -12.20 0.17 -18.52
N ARG A 53 -11.23 1.00 -18.08
CA ARG A 53 -10.34 1.67 -19.01
C ARG A 53 -9.50 0.62 -19.76
N VAL A 54 -9.49 0.69 -21.08
CA VAL A 54 -8.57 -0.10 -21.87
C VAL A 54 -7.15 0.31 -21.50
N VAL A 55 -6.37 -0.66 -21.03
CA VAL A 55 -4.96 -0.43 -20.68
C VAL A 55 -4.21 -0.09 -21.97
N GLN A 56 -3.68 1.10 -22.07
CA GLN A 56 -2.79 1.49 -23.16
C GLN A 56 -1.38 0.99 -22.87
N ALA A 57 -0.73 0.43 -23.89
CA ALA A 57 0.68 0.07 -23.79
C ALA A 57 1.50 1.34 -23.54
N LYS A 58 2.34 1.30 -22.52
CA LYS A 58 3.34 2.34 -22.27
C LYS A 58 4.68 1.90 -22.85
N GLU A 59 5.45 2.85 -23.33
CA GLU A 59 6.80 2.59 -23.78
C GLU A 59 7.63 1.99 -22.64
N ILE A 60 8.35 0.90 -22.94
CA ILE A 60 9.20 0.21 -21.97
C ILE A 60 10.57 0.89 -22.02
N SER A 61 11.05 1.35 -20.87
CA SER A 61 12.40 1.92 -20.78
C SER A 61 13.45 0.90 -21.19
N LYS A 62 14.44 1.34 -21.96
CA LYS A 62 15.61 0.57 -22.38
C LYS A 62 16.68 0.47 -21.29
N PHE A 63 16.57 1.28 -20.25
CA PHE A 63 17.54 1.37 -19.17
C PHE A 63 17.15 0.47 -17.99
N PRO A 64 18.13 -0.06 -17.25
CA PRO A 64 17.86 -0.99 -16.15
C PRO A 64 17.13 -0.30 -15.00
N ALA A 65 16.18 -1.00 -14.40
CA ALA A 65 15.52 -0.58 -13.17
C ALA A 65 16.33 -1.02 -11.95
N ASN A 66 16.52 -0.11 -11.01
CA ASN A 66 17.14 -0.38 -9.71
C ASN A 66 16.07 -0.64 -8.67
N ARG A 67 16.25 -1.70 -7.87
CA ARG A 67 15.34 -2.05 -6.79
C ARG A 67 16.02 -1.87 -5.45
N ARG A 68 15.31 -1.28 -4.49
CA ARG A 68 15.75 -1.12 -3.11
C ARG A 68 14.62 -1.49 -2.17
N ASP A 69 14.93 -2.32 -1.20
CA ASP A 69 14.00 -2.74 -0.16
C ASP A 69 14.28 -1.93 1.10
N LEU A 70 13.22 -1.40 1.71
CA LEU A 70 13.28 -0.63 2.94
C LEU A 70 12.33 -1.24 3.95
N ALA A 71 12.75 -1.35 5.20
CA ALA A 71 11.88 -1.72 6.30
C ALA A 71 11.61 -0.48 7.16
N LEU A 72 10.38 0.00 7.17
CA LEU A 72 9.96 1.21 7.88
C LEU A 72 9.13 0.85 9.11
N VAL A 73 9.58 1.30 10.28
CA VAL A 73 8.80 1.19 11.52
C VAL A 73 7.91 2.42 11.66
N VAL A 74 6.62 2.19 11.78
CA VAL A 74 5.59 3.23 11.91
C VAL A 74 4.59 2.86 12.99
N ALA A 75 3.85 3.83 13.52
CA ALA A 75 2.77 3.55 14.46
C ALA A 75 1.66 2.71 13.80
N ASP A 76 0.99 1.85 14.58
CA ASP A 76 -0.02 0.90 14.08
C ASP A 76 -1.19 1.58 13.39
N ASN A 77 -1.56 2.78 13.85
CA ASN A 77 -2.67 3.56 13.30
C ASN A 77 -2.36 4.23 11.96
N VAL A 78 -1.10 4.24 11.51
CA VAL A 78 -0.71 4.83 10.21
C VAL A 78 -1.10 3.85 9.08
N PRO A 79 -1.96 4.25 8.13
CA PRO A 79 -2.30 3.41 7.00
C PRO A 79 -1.09 3.22 6.08
N ALA A 80 -0.85 1.98 5.64
CA ALA A 80 0.25 1.69 4.70
C ALA A 80 0.07 2.43 3.36
N GLY A 81 -1.18 2.69 2.96
CA GLY A 81 -1.49 3.47 1.76
C GLY A 81 -0.92 4.88 1.80
N ASP A 82 -0.98 5.54 2.96
CA ASP A 82 -0.46 6.91 3.13
C ASP A 82 1.06 6.94 3.03
N ILE A 83 1.73 5.90 3.54
CA ILE A 83 3.19 5.72 3.39
C ILE A 83 3.56 5.55 1.91
N ILE A 84 2.83 4.69 1.18
CA ILE A 84 3.08 4.46 -0.25
C ILE A 84 2.90 5.74 -1.05
N GLU A 85 1.85 6.51 -0.74
CA GLU A 85 1.57 7.77 -1.43
C GLU A 85 2.67 8.81 -1.15
N ALA A 86 3.11 8.95 0.10
CA ALA A 86 4.21 9.83 0.47
C ALA A 86 5.52 9.43 -0.23
N CYS A 87 5.83 8.12 -0.30
CA CYS A 87 6.99 7.63 -1.04
C CYS A 87 6.93 8.04 -2.52
N LYS A 88 5.77 7.87 -3.17
CA LYS A 88 5.59 8.25 -4.59
C LYS A 88 5.76 9.75 -4.81
N GLN A 89 5.21 10.57 -3.92
CA GLN A 89 5.33 12.03 -3.99
C GLN A 89 6.80 12.47 -3.84
N ALA A 90 7.52 11.92 -2.88
CA ALA A 90 8.91 12.27 -2.60
C ALA A 90 9.89 11.74 -3.67
N GLY A 91 9.62 10.54 -4.21
CA GLY A 91 10.50 9.90 -5.19
C GLY A 91 10.41 10.49 -6.60
N GLY A 92 9.34 11.24 -6.89
CA GLY A 92 9.12 11.89 -8.18
C GLY A 92 9.06 10.90 -9.36
N GLU A 93 9.39 11.40 -10.55
CA GLU A 93 9.27 10.63 -11.80
C GLU A 93 10.21 9.43 -11.88
N LYS A 94 11.36 9.48 -11.21
CA LYS A 94 12.33 8.38 -11.18
C LYS A 94 11.85 7.19 -10.35
N LEU A 95 10.95 7.41 -9.38
CA LEU A 95 10.36 6.34 -8.59
C LEU A 95 9.13 5.76 -9.30
N THR A 96 9.37 4.77 -10.15
CA THR A 96 8.33 4.19 -11.02
C THR A 96 7.33 3.29 -10.29
N GLN A 97 7.76 2.66 -9.18
CA GLN A 97 6.90 1.76 -8.43
C GLN A 97 7.28 1.71 -6.94
N VAL A 98 6.24 1.62 -6.10
CA VAL A 98 6.37 1.36 -4.66
C VAL A 98 5.46 0.18 -4.32
N ASN A 99 6.03 -0.91 -3.83
CA ASN A 99 5.30 -2.12 -3.44
C ASN A 99 5.50 -2.42 -1.96
N LEU A 100 4.40 -2.52 -1.23
CA LEU A 100 4.40 -3.16 0.08
C LEU A 100 4.34 -4.67 -0.12
N PHE A 101 5.29 -5.41 0.43
CA PHE A 101 5.34 -6.86 0.29
C PHE A 101 5.29 -7.62 1.61
N ASP A 102 5.53 -6.92 2.75
CA ASP A 102 5.38 -7.54 4.07
C ASP A 102 4.98 -6.51 5.13
N VAL A 103 4.23 -6.97 6.14
CA VAL A 103 3.85 -6.21 7.32
C VAL A 103 4.11 -7.06 8.55
N TYR A 104 5.05 -6.66 9.36
CA TYR A 104 5.47 -7.41 10.54
C TYR A 104 5.13 -6.67 11.83
N GLN A 105 4.55 -7.42 12.76
CA GLN A 105 4.32 -6.99 14.15
C GLN A 105 4.82 -8.10 15.07
N GLY A 106 5.78 -7.80 15.93
CA GLY A 106 6.32 -8.81 16.82
C GLY A 106 7.65 -8.41 17.46
N ILE A 107 8.44 -9.42 17.81
CA ILE A 107 9.72 -9.22 18.50
C ILE A 107 10.63 -8.32 17.65
N GLY A 108 11.20 -7.30 18.28
CA GLY A 108 12.07 -6.32 17.62
C GLY A 108 11.33 -5.12 16.99
N VAL A 109 10.01 -5.03 17.18
CA VAL A 109 9.21 -3.83 16.88
C VAL A 109 8.58 -3.34 18.17
N ALA A 110 8.64 -2.04 18.46
CA ALA A 110 8.08 -1.45 19.66
C ALA A 110 6.57 -1.70 19.74
N SER A 111 6.03 -1.84 20.96
CA SER A 111 4.59 -1.98 21.16
C SER A 111 3.84 -0.77 20.56
N GLY A 112 2.74 -1.01 19.87
CA GLY A 112 1.96 0.01 19.16
C GLY A 112 2.58 0.45 17.83
N HIS A 113 3.56 -0.30 17.32
CA HIS A 113 4.19 -0.06 16.03
C HIS A 113 4.16 -1.31 15.15
N LYS A 114 4.34 -1.09 13.85
CA LYS A 114 4.49 -2.12 12.83
C LYS A 114 5.66 -1.80 11.91
N SER A 115 6.29 -2.83 11.37
CA SER A 115 7.31 -2.71 10.33
C SER A 115 6.68 -2.99 8.98
N LEU A 116 6.84 -2.06 8.06
CA LEU A 116 6.38 -2.15 6.67
C LEU A 116 7.58 -2.42 5.78
N ALA A 117 7.61 -3.56 5.11
CA ALA A 117 8.64 -3.86 4.12
C ALA A 117 8.17 -3.40 2.74
N ILE A 118 8.81 -2.37 2.22
CA ILE A 118 8.48 -1.77 0.93
C ILE A 118 9.63 -1.92 -0.05
N ARG A 119 9.29 -2.16 -1.31
CA ARG A 119 10.22 -2.18 -2.43
C ARG A 119 10.03 -0.94 -3.28
N LEU A 120 11.11 -0.19 -3.46
CA LEU A 120 11.19 0.93 -4.39
C LEU A 120 11.79 0.44 -5.70
N THR A 121 11.14 0.75 -6.82
CA THR A 121 11.69 0.55 -8.17
C THR A 121 12.00 1.92 -8.75
N ILE A 122 13.29 2.17 -8.99
CA ILE A 122 13.82 3.45 -9.44
C ILE A 122 14.38 3.25 -10.85
N GLN A 123 13.91 4.04 -11.80
CA GLN A 123 14.27 3.91 -13.21
C GLN A 123 14.12 5.25 -13.91
N ASP A 124 14.99 5.51 -14.88
CA ASP A 124 14.89 6.64 -15.79
C ASP A 124 14.59 6.12 -17.21
N ASN A 125 13.96 6.96 -18.03
CA ASN A 125 13.63 6.63 -19.42
C ASN A 125 14.70 7.14 -20.41
N GLU A 126 15.62 8.00 -19.96
CA GLU A 126 16.59 8.68 -20.79
C GLU A 126 18.02 8.17 -20.60
N LYS A 127 18.34 7.66 -19.39
CA LYS A 127 19.68 7.19 -19.04
C LYS A 127 19.70 6.11 -17.98
N THR A 128 20.83 5.43 -17.84
CA THR A 128 21.12 4.58 -16.67
C THR A 128 21.40 5.48 -15.47
N LEU A 129 20.72 5.24 -14.35
CA LEU A 129 20.92 5.98 -13.10
C LEU A 129 22.22 5.58 -12.44
N GLU A 130 22.94 6.56 -11.92
CA GLU A 130 24.11 6.39 -11.08
C GLU A 130 23.72 6.19 -9.62
N ASP A 131 24.61 5.61 -8.81
CA ASP A 131 24.31 5.31 -7.39
C ASP A 131 23.96 6.58 -6.58
N ASP A 132 24.58 7.70 -6.87
CA ASP A 132 24.28 8.97 -6.21
C ASP A 132 22.85 9.45 -6.49
N GLU A 133 22.37 9.26 -7.72
CA GLU A 133 20.99 9.62 -8.08
C GLU A 133 19.97 8.69 -7.39
N ILE A 134 20.29 7.40 -7.32
CA ILE A 134 19.46 6.41 -6.62
C ILE A 134 19.40 6.74 -5.14
N ASN A 135 20.53 7.02 -4.52
CA ASN A 135 20.63 7.37 -3.10
C ASN A 135 19.91 8.70 -2.79
N ALA A 136 19.93 9.66 -3.71
CA ALA A 136 19.17 10.90 -3.57
C ALA A 136 17.66 10.64 -3.51
N VAL A 137 17.12 9.76 -4.37
CA VAL A 137 15.69 9.37 -4.33
C VAL A 137 15.36 8.68 -3.01
N ILE A 138 16.19 7.73 -2.57
CA ILE A 138 15.99 7.02 -1.30
C ILE A 138 15.98 8.00 -0.12
N SER A 139 16.94 8.92 -0.10
CA SER A 139 17.05 9.92 0.97
C SER A 139 15.83 10.85 1.00
N ALA A 140 15.33 11.27 -0.17
CA ALA A 140 14.11 12.06 -0.26
C ALA A 140 12.90 11.31 0.29
N VAL A 141 12.73 10.05 -0.08
CA VAL A 141 11.67 9.17 0.44
C VAL A 141 11.77 9.01 1.94
N LEU A 142 12.95 8.69 2.47
CA LEU A 142 13.15 8.50 3.92
C LEU A 142 12.87 9.78 4.72
N ASN A 143 13.31 10.93 4.21
CA ASN A 143 13.05 12.22 4.84
C ASN A 143 11.54 12.53 4.90
N GLU A 144 10.83 12.31 3.80
CA GLU A 144 9.38 12.55 3.72
C GLU A 144 8.60 11.68 4.70
N VAL A 145 8.86 10.36 4.70
CA VAL A 145 8.12 9.45 5.59
C VAL A 145 8.48 9.68 7.07
N LYS A 146 9.71 10.11 7.35
CA LYS A 146 10.12 10.51 8.69
C LYS A 146 9.40 11.78 9.15
N GLN A 147 9.32 12.80 8.31
CA GLN A 147 8.67 14.07 8.66
C GLN A 147 7.17 13.91 8.85
N ARG A 148 6.49 13.17 7.97
CA ARG A 148 5.02 13.05 8.00
C ARG A 148 4.51 12.04 9.00
N PHE A 149 5.22 10.94 9.20
CA PHE A 149 4.73 9.78 9.96
C PHE A 149 5.65 9.36 11.10
N ASN A 150 6.73 10.12 11.33
CA ASN A 150 7.78 9.73 12.28
C ASN A 150 8.28 8.30 12.04
N ALA A 151 8.34 7.90 10.76
CA ALA A 151 8.83 6.59 10.37
C ALA A 151 10.33 6.47 10.60
N GLU A 152 10.76 5.32 11.09
CA GLU A 152 12.17 4.99 11.30
C GLU A 152 12.58 3.81 10.42
N LEU A 153 13.80 3.85 9.91
CA LEU A 153 14.36 2.71 9.19
C LEU A 153 14.70 1.62 10.20
N ARG A 154 14.25 0.39 9.94
CA ARG A 154 14.63 -0.78 10.74
C ARG A 154 15.94 -1.34 10.20
N ASP A 155 16.93 -1.46 11.09
CA ASP A 155 18.19 -2.15 10.81
C ASP A 155 18.01 -3.67 10.70
#